data_40fc39a93f896acd853800e63ab372d5
#
_entry.id   40fc39a93f896acd853800e63ab372d5
#
_cell.length_a   1.000
_cell.length_b   1.000
_cell.length_c   1.000
_cell.angle_alpha   90.00
_cell.angle_beta   90.00
_cell.angle_gamma   90.00
#
_symmetry.space_group_name_H-M   'P 1'
#
loop_
_entity.id
_entity.type
_entity.pdbx_description
1 polymer ?
#
loop_
_entity_poly.entity_id
_entity_poly.type
_entity_poly.pdbx_seq_one_letter_code
_entity_poly.pdbx_strand_id
1 'polypeptide(L)'
;GGILFIPIRGGVTTSTANVGMVYFSQNQFLNHSAINPCFSLIASLSKQQDFASQFDFYPEEKRKALFDTLIQAQDSLCPGDSIPTEPVKLLTTTRPNILIIIMESFTANAIEAVGGEPGITPNLNRLSKEGVLFTNLYANSFRTDRGLVSVLNGYLAQPTTSIMKYPVKSQTLPSIAKSLNKEGY
;
A
#
# COMPACT_ATOMS: atom_id res chain seq x y z
N GLY A 1 -11.03 37.79 -12.14
CA GLY A 1 -10.44 36.50 -11.70
C GLY A 1 -11.26 35.28 -12.09
N GLY A 2 -12.62 35.34 -12.16
CA GLY A 2 -13.45 34.14 -12.36
C GLY A 2 -13.34 33.45 -13.73
N ILE A 3 -13.09 34.20 -14.80
CA ILE A 3 -13.02 33.64 -16.17
C ILE A 3 -11.79 32.71 -16.36
N LEU A 4 -10.68 32.99 -15.68
CA LEU A 4 -9.48 32.17 -15.76
C LEU A 4 -9.55 30.90 -14.89
N PHE A 5 -10.53 30.80 -14.00
CA PHE A 5 -10.67 29.64 -13.12
C PHE A 5 -10.92 28.33 -13.90
N ILE A 6 -11.78 28.39 -14.92
CA ILE A 6 -12.14 27.21 -15.73
C ILE A 6 -10.93 26.65 -16.51
N PRO A 7 -10.17 27.46 -17.29
CA PRO A 7 -8.98 26.94 -17.98
C PRO A 7 -7.85 26.51 -17.02
N ILE A 8 -7.67 27.20 -15.88
CA ILE A 8 -6.68 26.79 -14.87
C ILE A 8 -7.07 25.48 -14.22
N ARG A 9 -8.35 25.27 -13.95
CA ARG A 9 -8.88 24.02 -13.39
C ARG A 9 -8.84 22.85 -14.38
N GLY A 10 -8.77 23.13 -15.70
CA GLY A 10 -8.76 22.10 -16.76
C GLY A 10 -10.15 21.68 -17.22
N GLY A 11 -11.19 22.48 -16.99
CA GLY A 11 -12.55 22.26 -17.46
C GLY A 11 -13.63 22.45 -16.41
N VAL A 12 -14.86 22.10 -16.80
CA VAL A 12 -16.07 22.21 -15.97
C VAL A 12 -16.46 20.89 -15.27
N THR A 13 -15.70 19.83 -15.50
CA THR A 13 -15.95 18.50 -14.90
C THR A 13 -15.56 18.45 -13.43
N THR A 14 -15.98 17.41 -12.73
CA THR A 14 -15.60 17.16 -11.33
C THR A 14 -14.11 16.86 -11.15
N SER A 15 -13.44 16.38 -12.21
CA SER A 15 -12.00 16.13 -12.20
C SER A 15 -11.21 17.41 -12.51
N THR A 16 -10.26 17.73 -11.66
CA THR A 16 -9.30 18.83 -11.89
C THR A 16 -8.14 18.36 -12.75
N ALA A 17 -7.54 19.28 -13.53
CA ALA A 17 -6.33 19.00 -14.27
C ALA A 17 -5.21 18.52 -13.33
N ASN A 18 -4.55 17.45 -13.68
CA ASN A 18 -3.39 16.92 -12.97
C ASN A 18 -2.35 16.40 -13.97
N VAL A 19 -1.11 16.24 -13.53
CA VAL A 19 0.00 15.78 -14.39
C VAL A 19 -0.28 14.40 -15.01
N GLY A 20 -1.10 13.57 -14.36
CA GLY A 20 -1.45 12.23 -14.86
C GLY A 20 -2.33 12.23 -16.12
N MET A 21 -3.01 13.32 -16.43
CA MET A 21 -3.88 13.40 -17.62
C MET A 21 -3.11 13.35 -18.94
N VAL A 22 -1.80 13.56 -18.92
CA VAL A 22 -0.93 13.48 -20.12
C VAL A 22 -0.48 12.05 -20.42
N TYR A 23 -0.78 11.09 -19.55
CA TYR A 23 -0.44 9.68 -19.77
C TYR A 23 -1.53 8.98 -20.60
N PHE A 24 -1.56 9.30 -21.90
CA PHE A 24 -2.56 8.80 -22.87
C PHE A 24 -2.05 7.66 -23.74
N SER A 25 -0.73 7.39 -23.72
CA SER A 25 -0.06 6.43 -24.59
C SER A 25 0.74 5.40 -23.77
N GLN A 26 0.95 4.23 -24.34
CA GLN A 26 1.92 3.26 -23.80
C GLN A 26 3.37 3.69 -24.06
N ASN A 27 3.61 4.64 -24.94
CA ASN A 27 4.93 5.21 -25.18
C ASN A 27 5.21 6.35 -24.24
N GLN A 28 6.15 6.15 -23.31
CA GLN A 28 6.53 7.14 -22.31
C GLN A 28 7.05 8.45 -22.90
N PHE A 29 7.75 8.39 -24.04
CA PHE A 29 8.24 9.60 -24.70
C PHE A 29 7.10 10.52 -25.12
N LEU A 30 6.02 9.98 -25.69
CA LEU A 30 4.83 10.75 -26.04
C LEU A 30 4.15 11.36 -24.83
N ASN A 31 4.05 10.62 -23.74
CA ASN A 31 3.48 11.10 -22.50
C ASN A 31 4.32 12.24 -21.90
N HIS A 32 5.65 12.09 -21.86
CA HIS A 32 6.54 13.10 -21.34
C HIS A 32 6.57 14.36 -22.22
N SER A 33 6.49 14.24 -23.53
CA SER A 33 6.44 15.39 -24.44
C SER A 33 5.15 16.20 -24.32
N ALA A 34 4.06 15.60 -23.83
CA ALA A 34 2.79 16.27 -23.58
C ALA A 34 2.73 17.02 -22.22
N ILE A 35 3.72 16.84 -21.35
CA ILE A 35 3.78 17.54 -20.05
C ILE A 35 4.10 19.00 -20.26
N ASN A 36 3.21 19.87 -19.74
CA ASN A 36 3.54 21.30 -19.64
C ASN A 36 4.53 21.50 -18.48
N PRO A 37 5.79 21.94 -18.76
CA PRO A 37 6.83 22.03 -17.74
C PRO A 37 6.50 23.06 -16.66
N CYS A 38 5.85 24.18 -17.00
CA CYS A 38 5.47 25.20 -16.03
C CYS A 38 4.39 24.69 -15.08
N PHE A 39 3.37 24.01 -15.62
CA PHE A 39 2.32 23.38 -14.80
C PHE A 39 2.89 22.32 -13.89
N SER A 40 3.76 21.46 -14.40
CA SER A 40 4.41 20.40 -13.63
C SER A 40 5.29 20.97 -12.50
N LEU A 41 6.05 22.02 -12.78
CA LEU A 41 6.87 22.70 -11.78
C LEU A 41 6.02 23.30 -10.65
N ILE A 42 4.97 24.06 -10.99
CA ILE A 42 4.08 24.68 -10.01
C ILE A 42 3.37 23.60 -9.20
N ALA A 43 2.86 22.53 -9.84
CA ALA A 43 2.23 21.41 -9.16
C ALA A 43 3.20 20.68 -8.23
N SER A 44 4.47 20.56 -8.59
CA SER A 44 5.52 19.97 -7.75
C SER A 44 5.83 20.84 -6.54
N LEU A 45 6.01 22.13 -6.74
CA LEU A 45 6.26 23.09 -5.65
C LEU A 45 5.09 23.16 -4.65
N SER A 46 3.85 23.18 -5.15
CA SER A 46 2.65 23.23 -4.30
C SER A 46 2.42 21.93 -3.50
N LYS A 47 3.01 20.82 -3.93
CA LYS A 47 2.87 19.49 -3.28
C LYS A 47 4.08 19.10 -2.45
N GLN A 48 5.08 19.96 -2.33
CA GLN A 48 6.17 19.72 -1.38
C GLN A 48 5.61 19.71 0.03
N GLN A 49 5.55 18.52 0.62
CA GLN A 49 5.17 18.33 2.01
C GLN A 49 6.40 17.84 2.78
N ASP A 50 6.74 18.55 3.82
CA ASP A 50 7.70 18.06 4.81
C ASP A 50 6.99 17.06 5.73
N PHE A 51 7.25 15.77 5.51
CA PHE A 51 6.66 14.69 6.31
C PHE A 51 7.13 14.73 7.75
N ALA A 52 8.35 15.19 8.00
CA ALA A 52 8.89 15.20 9.34
C ALA A 52 8.15 16.19 10.23
N SER A 53 7.81 17.38 9.70
CA SER A 53 7.06 18.39 10.45
C SER A 53 5.55 18.08 10.51
N GLN A 54 5.00 17.44 9.48
CA GLN A 54 3.56 17.19 9.38
C GLN A 54 3.03 16.19 10.42
N PHE A 55 3.86 15.23 10.84
CA PHE A 55 3.49 14.15 11.75
C PHE A 55 4.26 14.16 13.06
N ASP A 56 4.89 15.27 13.39
CA ASP A 56 5.62 15.45 14.63
C ASP A 56 4.69 15.89 15.79
N PHE A 57 3.84 14.95 16.22
CA PHE A 57 2.85 15.20 17.29
C PHE A 57 3.41 15.03 18.70
N TYR A 58 4.53 14.33 18.84
CA TYR A 58 5.12 14.01 20.14
C TYR A 58 6.65 14.12 20.10
N PRO A 59 7.30 14.50 21.21
CA PRO A 59 8.75 14.39 21.35
C PRO A 59 9.23 12.96 21.06
N GLU A 60 10.44 12.84 20.54
CA GLU A 60 11.01 11.57 20.05
C GLU A 60 10.97 10.45 21.10
N GLU A 61 11.31 10.76 22.36
CA GLU A 61 11.26 9.81 23.48
C GLU A 61 9.85 9.24 23.71
N LYS A 62 8.83 10.11 23.63
CA LYS A 62 7.44 9.70 23.81
C LYS A 62 6.95 8.87 22.62
N ARG A 63 7.37 9.22 21.39
CA ARG A 63 7.06 8.43 20.19
C ARG A 63 7.60 7.01 20.31
N LYS A 64 8.87 6.90 20.71
CA LYS A 64 9.53 5.60 20.91
C LYS A 64 8.83 4.77 21.98
N ALA A 65 8.55 5.35 23.15
CA ALA A 65 7.85 4.67 24.23
C ALA A 65 6.45 4.16 23.82
N LEU A 66 5.68 4.99 23.09
CA LEU A 66 4.37 4.60 22.56
C LEU A 66 4.48 3.48 21.53
N PHE A 67 5.48 3.55 20.64
CA PHE A 67 5.70 2.53 19.63
C PHE A 67 6.12 1.20 20.24
N ASP A 68 7.06 1.22 21.21
CA ASP A 68 7.48 0.04 21.95
C ASP A 68 6.31 -0.60 22.72
N THR A 69 5.42 0.22 23.30
CA THR A 69 4.20 -0.28 23.95
C THR A 69 3.26 -0.96 22.98
N LEU A 70 3.08 -0.42 21.77
CA LEU A 70 2.24 -1.03 20.73
C LEU A 70 2.78 -2.37 20.26
N ILE A 71 4.11 -2.49 20.08
CA ILE A 71 4.74 -3.76 19.66
C ILE A 71 4.63 -4.80 20.78
N GLN A 72 4.94 -4.43 22.04
CA GLN A 72 4.82 -5.33 23.19
C GLN A 72 3.38 -5.78 23.44
N ALA A 73 2.39 -4.91 23.22
CA ALA A 73 0.99 -5.28 23.33
C ALA A 73 0.59 -6.32 22.26
N GLN A 74 1.22 -6.28 21.10
CA GLN A 74 0.98 -7.26 20.02
C GLN A 74 1.50 -8.64 20.39
N ASP A 75 2.65 -8.73 21.05
CA ASP A 75 3.19 -9.99 21.58
C ASP A 75 2.35 -10.55 22.76
N SER A 76 1.67 -9.68 23.50
CA SER A 76 0.81 -10.05 24.65
C SER A 76 -0.61 -10.44 24.24
N LEU A 77 -1.06 -10.14 23.03
CA LEU A 77 -2.40 -10.46 22.52
C LEU A 77 -2.59 -11.93 22.10
N CYS A 78 -1.54 -12.74 22.22
CA CYS A 78 -1.61 -14.19 22.07
C CYS A 78 -1.33 -14.89 23.41
N PRO A 79 -2.10 -14.65 24.49
CA PRO A 79 -1.92 -15.38 25.75
C PRO A 79 -2.52 -16.78 25.58
N GLY A 80 -1.70 -17.75 25.28
CA GLY A 80 -2.12 -19.16 25.26
C GLY A 80 -1.64 -20.01 24.10
N ASP A 81 -1.27 -19.43 22.99
CA ASP A 81 -0.59 -20.19 21.94
C ASP A 81 0.92 -20.09 22.18
N SER A 82 1.47 -21.12 22.78
CA SER A 82 2.92 -21.33 22.74
C SER A 82 3.34 -21.23 21.30
N ILE A 83 4.11 -20.18 20.95
CA ILE A 83 4.75 -20.12 19.62
C ILE A 83 5.47 -21.46 19.48
N PRO A 84 5.12 -22.29 18.47
CA PRO A 84 5.78 -23.56 18.31
C PRO A 84 7.29 -23.30 18.28
N THR A 85 8.04 -23.91 19.16
CA THR A 85 9.50 -23.76 19.28
C THR A 85 10.20 -24.23 18.01
N GLU A 86 9.51 -25.06 17.22
CA GLU A 86 9.96 -25.56 15.93
C GLU A 86 9.17 -24.89 14.80
N PRO A 87 9.83 -24.37 13.74
CA PRO A 87 9.16 -23.77 12.60
C PRO A 87 8.26 -24.80 11.91
N VAL A 88 6.98 -24.51 11.82
CA VAL A 88 6.02 -25.36 11.09
C VAL A 88 6.39 -25.34 9.61
N LYS A 89 6.78 -26.52 9.08
CA LYS A 89 7.08 -26.69 7.66
C LYS A 89 5.77 -26.69 6.85
N LEU A 90 5.43 -25.54 6.29
CA LEU A 90 4.21 -25.38 5.48
C LEU A 90 4.39 -25.84 4.03
N LEU A 91 5.62 -25.88 3.53
CA LEU A 91 5.91 -26.14 2.12
C LEU A 91 6.69 -27.45 1.97
N THR A 92 6.42 -28.16 0.90
CA THR A 92 7.13 -29.41 0.53
C THR A 92 8.48 -29.14 -0.14
N THR A 93 8.71 -27.93 -0.61
CA THR A 93 9.95 -27.49 -1.26
C THR A 93 10.53 -26.25 -0.57
N THR A 94 11.83 -26.10 -0.65
CA THR A 94 12.56 -24.93 -0.14
C THR A 94 12.53 -23.74 -1.12
N ARG A 95 12.19 -23.98 -2.39
CA ARG A 95 12.12 -22.97 -3.45
C ARG A 95 10.82 -23.12 -4.26
N PRO A 96 9.68 -22.73 -3.70
CA PRO A 96 8.42 -22.78 -4.39
C PRO A 96 8.32 -21.65 -5.43
N ASN A 97 7.54 -21.83 -6.49
CA ASN A 97 7.08 -20.71 -7.29
C ASN A 97 6.13 -19.85 -6.45
N ILE A 98 6.26 -18.52 -6.55
CA ILE A 98 5.48 -17.58 -5.75
C ILE A 98 4.58 -16.77 -6.67
N LEU A 99 3.27 -16.85 -6.45
CA LEU A 99 2.26 -16.02 -7.11
C LEU A 99 1.52 -15.20 -6.05
N ILE A 100 1.62 -13.88 -6.13
CA ILE A 100 0.90 -12.95 -5.26
C ILE A 100 -0.27 -12.38 -6.02
N ILE A 101 -1.49 -12.61 -5.53
CA ILE A 101 -2.73 -12.07 -6.10
C ILE A 101 -3.29 -11.03 -5.16
N ILE A 102 -3.29 -9.76 -5.59
CA ILE A 102 -3.85 -8.64 -4.82
C ILE A 102 -5.18 -8.26 -5.47
N MET A 103 -6.27 -8.46 -4.75
CA MET A 103 -7.62 -8.17 -5.23
C MET A 103 -8.02 -6.75 -4.84
N GLU A 104 -8.33 -5.93 -5.84
CA GLU A 104 -8.79 -4.55 -5.67
C GLU A 104 -10.21 -4.49 -5.12
N SER A 105 -10.45 -3.57 -4.19
CA SER A 105 -11.79 -3.29 -3.61
C SER A 105 -12.50 -4.53 -3.06
N PHE A 106 -11.76 -5.54 -2.63
CA PHE A 106 -12.31 -6.79 -2.15
C PHE A 106 -12.51 -6.72 -0.63
N THR A 107 -13.73 -7.04 -0.16
CA THR A 107 -14.10 -6.95 1.24
C THR A 107 -14.21 -8.32 1.90
N ALA A 108 -13.84 -8.41 3.18
CA ALA A 108 -14.05 -9.60 4.00
C ALA A 108 -15.53 -10.02 4.11
N ASN A 109 -16.46 -9.06 3.96
CA ASN A 109 -17.91 -9.36 3.96
C ASN A 109 -18.33 -10.30 2.82
N ALA A 110 -17.52 -10.45 1.76
CA ALA A 110 -17.76 -11.38 0.66
C ALA A 110 -17.09 -12.74 0.87
N ILE A 111 -16.39 -12.96 1.98
CA ILE A 111 -15.63 -14.18 2.24
C ILE A 111 -16.24 -14.90 3.45
N GLU A 112 -17.00 -15.95 3.19
CA GLU A 112 -17.66 -16.76 4.22
C GLU A 112 -16.67 -17.34 5.25
N ALA A 113 -15.47 -17.75 4.80
CA ALA A 113 -14.44 -18.33 5.67
C ALA A 113 -13.93 -17.38 6.78
N VAL A 114 -14.18 -16.08 6.67
CA VAL A 114 -13.85 -15.06 7.69
C VAL A 114 -15.11 -14.40 8.27
N GLY A 115 -16.28 -15.02 8.13
CA GLY A 115 -17.54 -14.53 8.68
C GLY A 115 -18.34 -13.62 7.75
N GLY A 116 -18.01 -13.56 6.47
CA GLY A 116 -18.79 -12.86 5.45
C GLY A 116 -20.02 -13.63 4.97
N GLU A 117 -20.71 -13.03 3.98
CA GLU A 117 -21.95 -13.55 3.41
C GLU A 117 -21.73 -14.91 2.72
N PRO A 118 -22.57 -15.93 3.02
CA PRO A 118 -22.41 -17.27 2.45
C PRO A 118 -22.59 -17.32 0.93
N GLY A 119 -21.82 -18.18 0.29
CA GLY A 119 -22.01 -18.53 -1.11
C GLY A 119 -21.49 -17.52 -2.15
N ILE A 120 -20.99 -16.37 -1.73
CA ILE A 120 -20.46 -15.33 -2.67
C ILE A 120 -19.13 -15.80 -3.29
N THR A 121 -18.23 -16.38 -2.49
CA THR A 121 -16.87 -16.75 -2.91
C THR A 121 -16.55 -18.23 -2.69
N PRO A 122 -17.24 -19.16 -3.39
CA PRO A 122 -17.09 -20.59 -3.13
C PRO A 122 -15.66 -21.11 -3.37
N ASN A 123 -14.94 -20.54 -4.34
CA ASN A 123 -13.55 -20.93 -4.60
C ASN A 123 -12.58 -20.47 -3.50
N LEU A 124 -12.79 -19.29 -2.92
CA LEU A 124 -11.99 -18.85 -1.77
C LEU A 124 -12.29 -19.68 -0.53
N ASN A 125 -13.56 -20.03 -0.31
CA ASN A 125 -13.95 -20.93 0.78
C ASN A 125 -13.32 -22.33 0.62
N ARG A 126 -13.18 -22.83 -0.61
CA ARG A 126 -12.46 -24.08 -0.86
C ARG A 126 -10.97 -23.93 -0.56
N LEU A 127 -10.33 -22.89 -1.11
CA LEU A 127 -8.89 -22.63 -0.91
C LEU A 127 -8.56 -22.42 0.57
N SER A 128 -9.44 -21.80 1.36
CA SER A 128 -9.21 -21.61 2.80
C SER A 128 -9.14 -22.91 3.58
N LYS A 129 -9.76 -24.00 3.07
CA LYS A 129 -9.70 -25.34 3.66
C LYS A 129 -8.48 -26.15 3.17
N GLU A 130 -7.94 -25.81 2.01
CA GLU A 130 -6.80 -26.50 1.40
C GLU A 130 -5.45 -25.87 1.75
N GLY A 131 -5.44 -24.61 2.21
CA GLY A 131 -4.26 -23.81 2.50
C GLY A 131 -4.23 -23.26 3.92
N VAL A 132 -3.46 -22.20 4.12
CA VAL A 132 -3.39 -21.46 5.38
C VAL A 132 -4.21 -20.18 5.28
N LEU A 133 -5.18 -20.03 6.16
CA LEU A 133 -6.01 -18.83 6.27
C LEU A 133 -5.57 -17.99 7.48
N PHE A 134 -5.17 -16.75 7.24
CA PHE A 134 -4.88 -15.79 8.29
C PHE A 134 -6.16 -15.02 8.63
N THR A 135 -6.78 -15.31 9.77
CA THR A 135 -8.04 -14.71 10.18
C THR A 135 -7.91 -13.32 10.80
N ASN A 136 -6.73 -13.00 11.33
CA ASN A 136 -6.41 -11.74 11.99
C ASN A 136 -5.46 -10.85 11.17
N LEU A 137 -5.53 -10.94 9.84
CA LEU A 137 -4.77 -10.07 8.95
C LEU A 137 -5.60 -8.86 8.54
N TYR A 138 -5.10 -7.67 8.84
CA TYR A 138 -5.79 -6.41 8.56
C TYR A 138 -5.03 -5.58 7.54
N ALA A 139 -5.77 -4.88 6.68
CA ALA A 139 -5.21 -3.94 5.74
C ALA A 139 -4.63 -2.72 6.46
N ASN A 140 -3.41 -2.33 6.11
CA ASN A 140 -2.75 -1.15 6.68
C ASN A 140 -3.34 0.17 6.15
N SER A 141 -4.08 0.14 5.03
CA SER A 141 -4.76 1.30 4.45
C SER A 141 -5.97 0.88 3.64
N PHE A 142 -6.94 1.78 3.57
CA PHE A 142 -8.13 1.64 2.73
C PHE A 142 -7.91 2.11 1.27
N ARG A 143 -6.72 2.60 0.93
CA ARG A 143 -6.39 3.07 -0.44
C ARG A 143 -5.34 2.19 -1.07
N THR A 144 -5.55 1.83 -2.32
CA THR A 144 -4.68 0.95 -3.11
C THR A 144 -3.26 1.48 -3.23
N ASP A 145 -3.10 2.78 -3.47
CA ASP A 145 -1.79 3.42 -3.61
C ASP A 145 -0.91 3.36 -2.35
N ARG A 146 -1.52 3.12 -1.20
CA ARG A 146 -0.83 2.91 0.08
C ARG A 146 -0.75 1.44 0.44
N GLY A 147 -1.84 0.69 0.22
CA GLY A 147 -1.92 -0.73 0.51
C GLY A 147 -0.92 -1.57 -0.29
N LEU A 148 -0.73 -1.26 -1.57
CA LEU A 148 0.26 -1.93 -2.42
C LEU A 148 1.68 -1.81 -1.86
N VAL A 149 2.07 -0.61 -1.43
CA VAL A 149 3.39 -0.38 -0.84
C VAL A 149 3.53 -1.08 0.50
N SER A 150 2.46 -1.13 1.30
CA SER A 150 2.48 -1.87 2.57
C SER A 150 2.68 -3.36 2.35
N VAL A 151 1.97 -3.96 1.39
CA VAL A 151 2.07 -5.41 1.10
C VAL A 151 3.41 -5.77 0.45
N LEU A 152 3.87 -4.99 -0.52
CA LEU A 152 5.04 -5.34 -1.32
C LEU A 152 6.37 -4.86 -0.74
N ASN A 153 6.33 -3.82 0.09
CA ASN A 153 7.53 -3.16 0.61
C ASN A 153 7.62 -3.16 2.15
N GLY A 154 6.57 -3.60 2.86
CA GLY A 154 6.51 -3.52 4.32
C GLY A 154 6.47 -2.08 4.86
N TYR A 155 6.13 -1.11 4.02
CA TYR A 155 6.11 0.29 4.40
C TYR A 155 4.75 0.68 4.97
N LEU A 156 4.71 1.15 6.21
CA LEU A 156 3.46 1.57 6.87
C LEU A 156 2.81 2.75 6.13
N ALA A 157 1.52 2.62 5.86
CA ALA A 157 0.77 3.64 5.16
C ALA A 157 0.69 4.94 5.96
N GLN A 158 1.00 6.06 5.31
CA GLN A 158 0.85 7.37 5.92
C GLN A 158 -0.62 7.79 5.92
N PRO A 159 -1.13 8.46 6.96
CA PRO A 159 -2.57 8.79 7.10
C PRO A 159 -3.11 9.66 5.96
N THR A 160 -2.35 10.64 5.49
CA THR A 160 -2.84 11.68 4.56
C THR A 160 -2.25 11.60 3.17
N THR A 161 -1.15 10.87 2.98
CA THR A 161 -0.44 10.84 1.70
C THR A 161 0.06 9.44 1.34
N SER A 162 0.51 9.26 0.11
CA SER A 162 1.12 8.04 -0.38
C SER A 162 2.57 8.29 -0.76
N ILE A 163 3.48 7.43 -0.30
CA ILE A 163 4.91 7.46 -0.66
C ILE A 163 5.11 7.30 -2.18
N MET A 164 4.18 6.67 -2.87
CA MET A 164 4.23 6.52 -4.35
C MET A 164 4.21 7.86 -5.09
N LYS A 165 3.74 8.93 -4.48
CA LYS A 165 3.80 10.29 -5.04
C LYS A 165 5.20 10.90 -5.02
N TYR A 166 6.14 10.22 -4.37
CA TYR A 166 7.53 10.66 -4.19
C TYR A 166 8.49 9.61 -4.73
N PRO A 167 8.69 9.55 -6.07
CA PRO A 167 9.46 8.49 -6.73
C PRO A 167 10.87 8.31 -6.16
N VAL A 168 11.56 9.40 -5.85
CA VAL A 168 12.91 9.35 -5.28
C VAL A 168 12.94 8.60 -3.95
N LYS A 169 11.92 8.78 -3.12
CA LYS A 169 11.81 8.08 -1.82
C LYS A 169 11.31 6.65 -2.00
N SER A 170 10.33 6.43 -2.87
CA SER A 170 9.76 5.08 -3.07
C SER A 170 10.73 4.11 -3.74
N GLN A 171 11.63 4.57 -4.61
CA GLN A 171 12.63 3.74 -5.28
C GLN A 171 13.64 3.09 -4.31
N THR A 172 13.89 3.73 -3.17
CA THR A 172 14.84 3.23 -2.16
C THR A 172 14.24 2.18 -1.22
N LEU A 173 12.92 2.01 -1.23
CA LEU A 173 12.26 1.06 -0.35
C LEU A 173 12.70 -0.39 -0.62
N PRO A 174 12.82 -1.21 0.42
CA PRO A 174 12.95 -2.65 0.26
C PRO A 174 11.71 -3.19 -0.46
N SER A 175 11.80 -4.34 -1.08
CA SER A 175 10.62 -5.01 -1.64
C SER A 175 10.80 -6.52 -1.61
N ILE A 176 9.67 -7.21 -1.56
CA ILE A 176 9.61 -8.67 -1.65
C ILE A 176 10.34 -9.17 -2.91
N ALA A 177 10.15 -8.50 -4.05
CA ALA A 177 10.82 -8.84 -5.31
C ALA A 177 12.35 -8.70 -5.22
N LYS A 178 12.85 -7.60 -4.62
CA LYS A 178 14.29 -7.41 -4.41
C LYS A 178 14.87 -8.48 -3.47
N SER A 179 14.13 -8.84 -2.41
CA SER A 179 14.56 -9.89 -1.47
C SER A 179 14.61 -11.24 -2.15
N LEU A 180 13.58 -11.63 -2.89
CA LEU A 180 13.54 -12.88 -3.63
C LEU A 180 14.63 -12.95 -4.71
N ASN A 181 14.86 -11.85 -5.42
CA ASN A 181 15.94 -11.80 -6.43
C ASN A 181 17.33 -12.03 -5.81
N LYS A 182 17.58 -11.53 -4.59
CA LYS A 182 18.85 -11.82 -3.87
C LYS A 182 19.02 -13.30 -3.54
N GLU A 183 17.91 -14.00 -3.32
CA GLU A 183 17.86 -15.43 -3.05
C GLU A 183 17.84 -16.26 -4.34
N GLY A 184 17.97 -15.62 -5.52
CA GLY A 184 18.10 -16.28 -6.82
C GLY A 184 16.76 -16.70 -7.46
N TYR A 185 15.66 -16.03 -7.10
CA TYR A 185 14.38 -16.14 -7.80
C TYR A 185 14.35 -15.27 -9.06
#